data_f7820b1a1a8f5462e8a67261786fcc58
#
_entry.id   f7820b1a1a8f5462e8a67261786fcc58
#
_cell.length_a   1.000
_cell.length_b   1.000
_cell.length_c   1.000
_cell.angle_alpha   90.00
_cell.angle_beta   90.00
_cell.angle_gamma   90.00
#
_symmetry.space_group_name_H-M   'P 1'
#
loop_
_entity.id
_entity.type
_entity.pdbx_description
1 polymer ?
#
loop_
_entity_poly.entity_id
_entity_poly.type
_entity_poly.pdbx_seq_one_letter_code
_entity_poly.pdbx_strand_id
1 'polypeptide(L)'
;MTGMGVGAIRRAGILILLGFSACSSGADNKVVATEQSKGPPPMPAPETISSRPNAGPGERLYLDKCAMCHGPAGMGTGLLARRTEQPLLEKRTDLTSEFVMQAARMGIGNMPAIPRGEASDVELKQIADYLSAEKESGQ
;
A
#
# COMPACT_ATOMS: atom_id res chain seq x y z
N MET A 1 72.37 15.65 28.12
CA MET A 1 73.33 14.55 28.24
C MET A 1 72.92 13.51 27.24
N THR A 2 73.55 13.59 26.04
CA THR A 2 74.53 12.62 25.52
C THR A 2 73.88 11.24 25.33
N GLY A 3 73.88 10.63 24.17
CA GLY A 3 74.74 10.60 23.02
C GLY A 3 74.17 9.66 21.95
N MET A 4 74.36 10.00 20.82
CA MET A 4 75.11 9.46 19.67
C MET A 4 75.14 7.93 19.54
N GLY A 5 74.76 7.44 18.35
CA GLY A 5 75.01 6.09 17.89
C GLY A 5 74.75 5.94 16.38
N VAL A 6 75.75 6.22 15.61
CA VAL A 6 75.87 6.09 14.16
C VAL A 6 75.93 4.62 13.76
N GLY A 7 75.27 4.21 12.67
CA GLY A 7 75.41 2.89 12.08
C GLY A 7 74.95 2.88 10.63
N ALA A 8 75.82 3.31 9.74
CA ALA A 8 75.63 3.17 8.30
C ALA A 8 75.95 1.75 7.87
N ILE A 9 75.06 1.10 7.12
CA ILE A 9 75.40 -0.01 6.26
C ILE A 9 74.77 0.18 4.88
N ARG A 10 75.61 0.52 3.92
CA ARG A 10 75.36 0.46 2.46
C ARG A 10 75.33 -1.01 2.05
N ARG A 11 74.32 -1.45 1.31
CA ARG A 11 74.38 -2.51 0.30
C ARG A 11 73.29 -2.28 -0.71
N ALA A 12 73.63 -1.83 -1.82
CA ALA A 12 73.70 -2.28 -3.20
C ALA A 12 72.58 -3.21 -3.67
N GLY A 13 71.77 -2.69 -4.56
CA GLY A 13 71.40 -3.32 -5.81
C GLY A 13 70.31 -4.37 -5.79
N ILE A 14 69.23 -4.05 -6.41
CA ILE A 14 68.66 -4.81 -7.54
C ILE A 14 67.48 -3.99 -8.06
N LEU A 15 67.64 -3.41 -9.25
CA LEU A 15 66.53 -2.89 -10.04
C LEU A 15 65.72 -4.07 -10.57
N ILE A 16 64.51 -4.29 -10.08
CA ILE A 16 63.52 -5.10 -10.77
C ILE A 16 62.46 -4.17 -11.28
N LEU A 17 62.58 -3.84 -12.57
CA LEU A 17 61.53 -3.20 -13.34
C LEU A 17 60.40 -4.21 -13.57
N LEU A 18 59.43 -4.23 -12.68
CA LEU A 18 58.16 -4.85 -12.92
C LEU A 18 57.22 -3.79 -13.48
N GLY A 19 57.02 -3.86 -14.79
CA GLY A 19 56.02 -3.06 -15.49
C GLY A 19 54.62 -3.33 -14.93
N PHE A 20 54.12 -2.37 -14.19
CA PHE A 20 52.67 -2.32 -13.90
C PHE A 20 51.96 -1.82 -15.16
N SER A 21 51.44 -2.76 -15.95
CA SER A 21 50.36 -2.46 -16.90
C SER A 21 49.19 -1.90 -16.13
N ALA A 22 49.00 -0.60 -16.20
CA ALA A 22 47.77 0.06 -15.77
C ALA A 22 46.65 -0.40 -16.69
N CYS A 23 45.93 -1.44 -16.31
CA CYS A 23 44.58 -1.67 -16.82
C CYS A 23 43.70 -0.54 -16.29
N SER A 24 43.57 0.50 -17.12
CA SER A 24 42.49 1.48 -17.01
C SER A 24 41.19 0.74 -17.27
N SER A 25 40.64 0.11 -16.25
CA SER A 25 39.23 -0.28 -16.25
C SER A 25 38.42 1.00 -16.16
N GLY A 26 38.09 1.56 -17.32
CA GLY A 26 36.97 2.49 -17.43
C GLY A 26 35.75 1.77 -16.90
N ALA A 27 35.39 2.07 -15.67
CA ALA A 27 34.10 1.73 -15.13
C ALA A 27 33.09 2.65 -15.84
N ASP A 28 32.71 2.26 -17.06
CA ASP A 28 31.40 2.67 -17.57
C ASP A 28 30.37 2.14 -16.58
N ASN A 29 30.02 3.01 -15.63
CA ASN A 29 28.88 2.82 -14.76
C ASN A 29 27.62 3.01 -15.61
N LYS A 30 27.45 2.09 -16.59
CA LYS A 30 26.20 1.87 -17.24
C LYS A 30 25.27 1.39 -16.12
N VAL A 31 24.53 2.34 -15.55
CA VAL A 31 23.38 2.04 -14.73
C VAL A 31 22.52 1.11 -15.58
N VAL A 32 22.69 -0.18 -15.37
CA VAL A 32 21.77 -1.18 -15.86
C VAL A 32 20.47 -0.80 -15.18
N ALA A 33 19.61 -0.13 -15.93
CA ALA A 33 18.21 0.02 -15.53
C ALA A 33 17.76 -1.39 -15.22
N THR A 34 17.60 -1.68 -13.95
CA THR A 34 17.05 -2.95 -13.48
C THR A 34 15.69 -3.01 -14.15
N GLU A 35 15.55 -3.85 -15.18
CA GLU A 35 14.24 -4.24 -15.67
C GLU A 35 13.50 -4.75 -14.44
N GLN A 36 12.62 -3.90 -13.93
CA GLN A 36 11.67 -4.28 -12.88
C GLN A 36 10.99 -5.54 -13.40
N SER A 37 11.33 -6.66 -12.79
CA SER A 37 10.66 -7.92 -13.08
C SER A 37 9.17 -7.61 -13.06
N LYS A 38 8.46 -7.95 -14.14
CA LYS A 38 7.02 -7.88 -14.22
C LYS A 38 6.44 -8.87 -13.20
N GLY A 39 6.58 -8.55 -11.93
CA GLY A 39 5.79 -9.17 -10.87
C GLY A 39 4.32 -8.82 -11.06
N PRO A 40 3.41 -9.54 -10.43
CA PRO A 40 2.01 -9.14 -10.40
C PRO A 40 1.92 -7.70 -9.91
N PRO A 41 0.95 -6.92 -10.42
CA PRO A 41 0.79 -5.54 -9.99
C PRO A 41 0.67 -5.48 -8.46
N PRO A 42 1.27 -4.47 -7.81
CA PRO A 42 1.17 -4.33 -6.37
C PRO A 42 -0.30 -4.29 -5.97
N MET A 43 -0.63 -5.01 -4.90
CA MET A 43 -1.99 -4.96 -4.36
C MET A 43 -2.32 -3.53 -3.94
N PRO A 44 -3.55 -3.07 -4.16
CA PRO A 44 -3.98 -1.76 -3.69
C PRO A 44 -3.68 -1.60 -2.20
N ALA A 45 -3.18 -0.44 -1.80
CA ALA A 45 -3.00 -0.15 -0.38
C ALA A 45 -4.36 -0.20 0.33
N PRO A 46 -4.42 -0.75 1.57
CA PRO A 46 -5.66 -0.75 2.32
C PRO A 46 -6.10 0.69 2.60
N GLU A 47 -7.37 0.96 2.33
CA GLU A 47 -7.98 2.24 2.68
C GLU A 47 -8.37 2.23 4.16
N THR A 48 -7.86 3.20 4.89
CA THR A 48 -8.07 3.35 6.33
C THR A 48 -8.41 4.80 6.66
N ILE A 49 -8.87 5.07 7.88
CA ILE A 49 -9.12 6.44 8.36
C ILE A 49 -7.87 7.33 8.22
N SER A 50 -6.69 6.76 8.40
CA SER A 50 -5.42 7.49 8.25
C SER A 50 -5.12 7.90 6.81
N SER A 51 -5.61 7.15 5.83
CA SER A 51 -5.49 7.51 4.40
C SER A 51 -6.53 8.54 3.96
N ARG A 52 -7.60 8.73 4.75
CA ARG A 52 -8.69 9.69 4.49
C ARG A 52 -8.93 10.61 5.70
N PRO A 53 -7.99 11.53 6.00
CA PRO A 53 -8.02 12.32 7.24
C PRO A 53 -9.25 13.27 7.33
N ASN A 54 -9.81 13.66 6.19
CA ASN A 54 -10.98 14.54 6.11
C ASN A 54 -12.33 13.80 5.99
N ALA A 55 -12.32 12.48 6.19
CA ALA A 55 -13.53 11.68 6.11
C ALA A 55 -14.61 12.18 7.10
N GLY A 56 -15.85 12.25 6.61
CA GLY A 56 -17.04 12.56 7.43
C GLY A 56 -17.39 11.41 8.40
N PRO A 57 -18.36 11.61 9.30
CA PRO A 57 -18.72 10.60 10.31
C PRO A 57 -19.11 9.24 9.71
N GLY A 58 -20.00 9.23 8.71
CA GLY A 58 -20.44 8.00 8.04
C GLY A 58 -19.31 7.30 7.27
N GLU A 59 -18.46 8.07 6.61
CA GLU A 59 -17.29 7.56 5.92
C GLU A 59 -16.28 6.92 6.89
N ARG A 60 -16.01 7.55 8.03
CA ARG A 60 -15.13 6.99 9.07
C ARG A 60 -15.65 5.66 9.59
N LEU A 61 -16.94 5.58 9.86
CA LEU A 61 -17.58 4.34 10.29
C LEU A 61 -17.53 3.26 9.20
N TYR A 62 -17.73 3.65 7.93
CA TYR A 62 -17.57 2.73 6.82
C TYR A 62 -16.13 2.19 6.72
N LEU A 63 -15.14 3.06 6.82
CA LEU A 63 -13.72 2.66 6.77
C LEU A 63 -13.35 1.73 7.93
N ASP A 64 -13.88 1.97 9.12
CA ASP A 64 -13.63 1.17 10.32
C ASP A 64 -14.32 -0.21 10.27
N LYS A 65 -15.59 -0.24 9.88
CA LYS A 65 -16.45 -1.42 10.07
C LYS A 65 -16.69 -2.24 8.79
N CYS A 66 -16.56 -1.62 7.62
CA CYS A 66 -17.01 -2.22 6.36
C CYS A 66 -15.89 -2.35 5.32
N ALA A 67 -14.94 -1.42 5.29
CA ALA A 67 -13.95 -1.32 4.22
C ALA A 67 -12.99 -2.52 4.15
N MET A 68 -12.77 -3.24 5.26
CA MET A 68 -11.95 -4.46 5.24
C MET A 68 -12.50 -5.49 4.24
N CYS A 69 -13.83 -5.61 4.15
CA CYS A 69 -14.49 -6.50 3.19
C CYS A 69 -14.93 -5.78 1.91
N HIS A 70 -15.31 -4.50 1.99
CA HIS A 70 -15.90 -3.75 0.89
C HIS A 70 -15.01 -2.66 0.28
N GLY A 71 -13.78 -2.52 0.74
CA GLY A 71 -12.77 -1.69 0.11
C GLY A 71 -12.23 -2.29 -1.20
N PRO A 72 -11.33 -1.59 -1.92
CA PRO A 72 -10.84 -1.99 -3.24
C PRO A 72 -10.23 -3.39 -3.32
N ALA A 73 -9.52 -3.82 -2.27
CA ALA A 73 -8.91 -5.15 -2.17
C ALA A 73 -9.73 -6.13 -1.30
N GLY A 74 -10.93 -5.74 -0.87
CA GLY A 74 -11.76 -6.52 0.03
C GLY A 74 -12.39 -7.75 -0.63
N MET A 75 -12.53 -8.83 0.15
CA MET A 75 -13.15 -10.07 -0.31
C MET A 75 -14.59 -9.85 -0.77
N GLY A 76 -15.37 -9.03 -0.06
CA GLY A 76 -16.75 -8.67 -0.42
C GLY A 76 -16.83 -7.98 -1.76
N THR A 77 -15.92 -7.05 -2.03
CA THR A 77 -15.79 -6.40 -3.35
C THR A 77 -15.46 -7.41 -4.44
N GLY A 78 -14.53 -8.33 -4.18
CA GLY A 78 -14.21 -9.40 -5.14
C GLY A 78 -15.38 -10.34 -5.43
N LEU A 79 -16.24 -10.63 -4.46
CA LEU A 79 -17.45 -11.42 -4.65
C LEU A 79 -18.53 -10.64 -5.42
N LEU A 80 -18.69 -9.35 -5.13
CA LEU A 80 -19.62 -8.48 -5.85
C LEU A 80 -19.23 -8.30 -7.31
N ALA A 81 -17.94 -8.22 -7.62
CA ALA A 81 -17.44 -8.10 -9.01
C ALA A 81 -17.87 -9.24 -9.93
N ARG A 82 -18.30 -10.37 -9.38
CA ARG A 82 -18.86 -11.49 -10.15
C ARG A 82 -20.34 -11.30 -10.52
N ARG A 83 -21.00 -10.28 -9.96
CA ARG A 83 -22.45 -10.10 -10.06
C ARG A 83 -22.88 -8.70 -10.49
N THR A 84 -21.98 -7.72 -10.40
CA THR A 84 -22.26 -6.33 -10.75
C THR A 84 -21.02 -5.69 -11.39
N GLU A 85 -21.25 -4.77 -12.32
CA GLU A 85 -20.21 -3.99 -12.98
C GLU A 85 -19.51 -3.02 -12.02
N GLN A 86 -20.25 -2.50 -11.03
CA GLN A 86 -19.72 -1.62 -10.00
C GLN A 86 -19.72 -2.32 -8.64
N PRO A 87 -18.62 -3.02 -8.28
CA PRO A 87 -18.56 -3.77 -7.03
C PRO A 87 -18.21 -2.92 -5.80
N LEU A 88 -17.60 -1.75 -5.99
CA LEU A 88 -17.26 -0.85 -4.88
C LEU A 88 -18.51 -0.13 -4.40
N LEU A 89 -18.94 -0.38 -3.16
CA LEU A 89 -20.14 0.21 -2.59
C LEU A 89 -20.11 1.75 -2.64
N GLU A 90 -18.94 2.33 -2.40
CA GLU A 90 -18.75 3.78 -2.44
C GLU A 90 -18.94 4.41 -3.83
N LYS A 91 -18.89 3.61 -4.89
CA LYS A 91 -19.09 4.08 -6.28
C LYS A 91 -20.46 3.73 -6.83
N ARG A 92 -21.28 3.00 -6.09
CA ARG A 92 -22.64 2.64 -6.50
C ARG A 92 -23.59 3.83 -6.34
N THR A 93 -24.49 3.98 -7.28
CA THR A 93 -25.51 5.03 -7.29
C THR A 93 -26.93 4.48 -7.07
N ASP A 94 -27.05 3.17 -6.95
CA ASP A 94 -28.31 2.44 -6.77
C ASP A 94 -28.57 1.99 -5.35
N LEU A 95 -27.72 2.39 -4.39
CA LEU A 95 -27.92 2.05 -2.98
C LEU A 95 -28.86 3.05 -2.29
N THR A 96 -29.89 2.52 -1.65
CA THR A 96 -30.72 3.31 -0.74
C THR A 96 -30.31 3.07 0.73
N SER A 97 -30.55 4.03 1.61
CA SER A 97 -30.21 3.90 3.03
C SER A 97 -30.93 2.69 3.65
N GLU A 98 -32.20 2.47 3.31
CA GLU A 98 -33.01 1.35 3.79
C GLU A 98 -32.43 0.01 3.33
N PHE A 99 -32.02 -0.10 2.07
CA PHE A 99 -31.43 -1.32 1.54
C PHE A 99 -30.09 -1.64 2.26
N VAL A 100 -29.24 -0.64 2.47
CA VAL A 100 -27.96 -0.82 3.18
C VAL A 100 -28.21 -1.29 4.61
N MET A 101 -29.13 -0.66 5.33
CA MET A 101 -29.48 -1.06 6.70
C MET A 101 -30.05 -2.48 6.75
N GLN A 102 -30.97 -2.83 5.85
CA GLN A 102 -31.57 -4.15 5.80
C GLN A 102 -30.52 -5.22 5.47
N ALA A 103 -29.71 -5.00 4.43
CA ALA A 103 -28.65 -5.93 4.01
C ALA A 103 -27.63 -6.18 5.15
N ALA A 104 -27.23 -5.13 5.86
CA ALA A 104 -26.34 -5.27 7.01
C ALA A 104 -26.99 -6.04 8.17
N ARG A 105 -28.24 -5.78 8.50
CA ARG A 105 -28.92 -6.44 9.64
C ARG A 105 -29.31 -7.88 9.38
N MET A 106 -29.67 -8.21 8.16
CA MET A 106 -30.12 -9.56 7.81
C MET A 106 -29.00 -10.42 7.23
N GLY A 107 -27.93 -9.80 6.76
CA GLY A 107 -26.96 -10.45 5.90
C GLY A 107 -27.48 -10.63 4.47
N ILE A 108 -26.58 -10.84 3.53
CA ILE A 108 -26.93 -11.09 2.13
C ILE A 108 -25.90 -12.01 1.47
N GLY A 109 -26.31 -13.19 1.01
CA GLY A 109 -25.41 -14.15 0.41
C GLY A 109 -24.30 -14.58 1.38
N ASN A 110 -23.06 -14.24 1.07
CA ASN A 110 -21.89 -14.57 1.92
C ASN A 110 -21.60 -13.51 3.00
N MET A 111 -22.31 -12.40 2.96
CA MET A 111 -22.17 -11.37 3.99
C MET A 111 -22.98 -11.76 5.22
N PRO A 112 -22.37 -11.93 6.39
CA PRO A 112 -23.10 -12.22 7.62
C PRO A 112 -23.93 -11.03 8.08
N ALA A 113 -24.95 -11.29 8.91
CA ALA A 113 -25.67 -10.25 9.60
C ALA A 113 -24.75 -9.52 10.60
N ILE A 114 -24.78 -8.22 10.60
CA ILE A 114 -24.01 -7.36 11.52
C ILE A 114 -24.86 -7.10 12.78
N PRO A 115 -24.47 -7.60 13.95
CA PRO A 115 -25.23 -7.39 15.19
C PRO A 115 -25.08 -5.96 15.70
N ARG A 116 -26.04 -5.53 16.54
CA ARG A 116 -26.03 -4.17 17.13
C ARG A 116 -24.82 -3.91 18.04
N GLY A 117 -24.17 -4.95 18.52
CA GLY A 117 -22.93 -4.84 19.28
C GLY A 117 -21.72 -4.44 18.45
N GLU A 118 -21.72 -4.73 17.15
CA GLU A 118 -20.65 -4.34 16.22
C GLU A 118 -20.92 -2.97 15.57
N ALA A 119 -22.18 -2.72 15.22
CA ALA A 119 -22.60 -1.41 14.72
C ALA A 119 -23.99 -1.11 15.27
N SER A 120 -24.12 -0.08 16.08
CA SER A 120 -25.41 0.40 16.59
C SER A 120 -26.32 0.86 15.43
N ASP A 121 -27.62 1.02 15.69
CA ASP A 121 -28.55 1.49 14.65
C ASP A 121 -28.20 2.92 14.17
N VAL A 122 -27.66 3.75 15.07
CA VAL A 122 -27.23 5.11 14.74
C VAL A 122 -25.97 5.09 13.84
N GLU A 123 -24.97 4.28 14.18
CA GLU A 123 -23.76 4.14 13.37
C GLU A 123 -24.07 3.55 12.01
N LEU A 124 -24.90 2.51 11.97
CA LEU A 124 -25.30 1.89 10.71
C LEU A 124 -26.09 2.85 9.83
N LYS A 125 -26.95 3.68 10.42
CA LYS A 125 -27.66 4.73 9.68
C LYS A 125 -26.69 5.73 9.06
N GLN A 126 -25.66 6.17 9.78
CA GLN A 126 -24.64 7.08 9.25
C GLN A 126 -23.86 6.44 8.09
N ILE A 127 -23.52 5.16 8.19
CA ILE A 127 -22.89 4.40 7.09
C ILE A 127 -23.83 4.32 5.89
N ALA A 128 -25.10 4.02 6.13
CA ALA A 128 -26.11 3.90 5.07
C ALA A 128 -26.32 5.22 4.35
N ASP A 129 -26.43 6.32 5.09
CA ASP A 129 -26.56 7.66 4.51
C ASP A 129 -25.32 8.06 3.70
N TYR A 130 -24.12 7.71 4.17
CA TYR A 130 -22.89 7.91 3.42
C TYR A 130 -22.88 7.14 2.10
N LEU A 131 -23.30 5.88 2.10
CA LEU A 131 -23.28 5.04 0.91
C LEU A 131 -24.41 5.38 -0.07
N SER A 132 -25.53 5.94 0.41
CA SER A 132 -26.68 6.33 -0.42
C SER A 132 -26.65 7.80 -0.87
N ALA A 133 -25.72 8.61 -0.36
CA ALA A 133 -25.56 9.99 -0.79
C ALA A 133 -25.34 10.07 -2.31
N GLU A 134 -26.00 11.02 -2.97
CA GLU A 134 -25.73 11.30 -4.39
C GLU A 134 -24.27 11.65 -4.55
N LYS A 135 -23.56 10.75 -5.21
CA LYS A 135 -22.15 10.98 -5.56
C LYS A 135 -22.17 11.77 -6.84
N GLU A 136 -21.73 13.02 -6.75
CA GLU A 136 -21.49 13.82 -7.95
C GLU A 136 -20.63 12.99 -8.91
N SER A 137 -21.21 12.67 -10.06
CA SER A 137 -20.55 11.93 -11.14
C SER A 137 -19.52 12.84 -11.80
N GLY A 138 -18.34 12.93 -11.20
CA GLY A 138 -17.29 13.76 -11.77
C GLY A 138 -16.11 14.02 -10.82
N GLN A 139 -15.28 13.04 -10.57
CA GLN A 139 -13.84 13.27 -10.41
C GLN A 139 -13.08 12.02 -10.81
#